data_3d3d04217eee63c4d5297ded4df180f6
#
_entry.id   3d3d04217eee63c4d5297ded4df180f6
#
_cell.length_a   1.000
_cell.length_b   1.000
_cell.length_c   1.000
_cell.angle_alpha   90.00
_cell.angle_beta   90.00
_cell.angle_gamma   90.00
#
_symmetry.space_group_name_H-M   'P 1'
#
loop_
_entity.id
_entity.type
_entity.pdbx_description
1 polymer ?
#
loop_
_entity_poly.entity_id
_entity_poly.type
_entity_poly.pdbx_seq_one_letter_code
_entity_poly.pdbx_strand_id
1 'polypeptide(L)'
;MLKIGLTGGIASGKSTVLDFFKKKDVPYIDADVVAREVVDLGTPGLAAIRELFGDTVILDDGRLNREALGSIVFHDEEKRLQLNSCLHGFIRQRIDELSAMYEEEEAPAVIYDIPLLIEGKWYERLDTVWLVYVSPEVQVRRLMERNGYSKEDALARIQSQMLLDEKRPFADVIINNDGTPDELYIQLEKLWHEKLLPLYNK
;
A
#
# COMPACT_ATOMS: atom_id res chain seq x y z
N MET A 1 -8.74 2.60 19.04
CA MET A 1 -7.62 2.86 18.10
C MET A 1 -8.16 3.47 16.82
N LEU A 2 -7.59 4.58 16.29
CA LEU A 2 -7.99 5.18 15.02
C LEU A 2 -7.30 4.43 13.85
N LYS A 3 -8.07 3.92 12.89
CA LYS A 3 -7.59 3.18 11.71
C LYS A 3 -7.52 4.12 10.51
N ILE A 4 -6.30 4.46 10.08
CA ILE A 4 -6.04 5.43 9.01
C ILE A 4 -5.58 4.71 7.76
N GLY A 5 -6.34 4.76 6.67
CA GLY A 5 -5.89 4.27 5.37
C GLY A 5 -5.03 5.30 4.67
N LEU A 6 -3.78 4.99 4.40
CA LEU A 6 -2.90 5.83 3.59
C LEU A 6 -2.80 5.26 2.18
N THR A 7 -3.19 6.04 1.20
CA THR A 7 -3.14 5.65 -0.21
C THR A 7 -2.58 6.77 -1.08
N GLY A 8 -2.34 6.45 -2.33
CA GLY A 8 -1.80 7.35 -3.34
C GLY A 8 -1.62 6.62 -4.66
N GLY A 9 -1.16 7.32 -5.68
CA GLY A 9 -0.76 6.72 -6.95
C GLY A 9 0.76 6.51 -7.03
N ILE A 10 1.20 5.83 -8.07
CA ILE A 10 2.63 5.73 -8.39
C ILE A 10 3.26 7.14 -8.44
N ALA A 11 4.43 7.30 -7.86
CA ALA A 11 5.17 8.57 -7.76
C ALA A 11 4.46 9.73 -7.02
N SER A 12 3.36 9.47 -6.26
CA SER A 12 2.70 10.51 -5.46
C SER A 12 3.51 10.96 -4.23
N GLY A 13 4.48 10.15 -3.78
CA GLY A 13 5.27 10.43 -2.57
C GLY A 13 4.66 9.87 -1.28
N LYS A 14 3.79 8.85 -1.37
CA LYS A 14 3.18 8.17 -0.23
C LYS A 14 4.21 7.71 0.82
N SER A 15 5.35 7.17 0.39
CA SER A 15 6.43 6.74 1.28
C SER A 15 7.00 7.89 2.13
N THR A 16 7.16 9.08 1.55
CA THR A 16 7.62 10.27 2.29
C THR A 16 6.65 10.65 3.41
N VAL A 17 5.35 10.56 3.12
CA VAL A 17 4.29 10.81 4.12
C VAL A 17 4.31 9.74 5.21
N LEU A 18 4.42 8.48 4.85
CA LEU A 18 4.50 7.38 5.82
C LEU A 18 5.75 7.52 6.71
N ASP A 19 6.91 7.85 6.13
CA ASP A 19 8.16 8.03 6.87
C ASP A 19 8.11 9.20 7.86
N PHE A 20 7.33 10.23 7.57
CA PHE A 20 7.09 11.32 8.53
C PHE A 20 6.37 10.78 9.78
N PHE A 21 5.30 10.01 9.62
CA PHE A 21 4.54 9.46 10.76
C PHE A 21 5.30 8.36 11.49
N LYS A 22 6.12 7.56 10.79
CA LYS A 22 7.05 6.62 11.42
C LYS A 22 8.02 7.30 12.40
N LYS A 23 8.53 8.49 12.04
CA LYS A 23 9.41 9.29 12.93
C LYS A 23 8.68 9.88 14.14
N LYS A 24 7.36 9.85 14.14
CA LYS A 24 6.50 10.23 15.27
C LYS A 24 6.01 8.99 16.05
N ASP A 25 6.62 7.83 15.82
CA ASP A 25 6.29 6.54 16.43
C ASP A 25 4.83 6.10 16.22
N VAL A 26 4.21 6.52 15.10
CA VAL A 26 2.88 6.03 14.72
C VAL A 26 3.01 4.62 14.13
N PRO A 27 2.36 3.60 14.73
CA PRO A 27 2.34 2.26 14.18
C PRO A 27 1.76 2.22 12.77
N TYR A 28 2.23 1.26 11.98
CA TYR A 28 1.74 1.09 10.60
C TYR A 28 1.71 -0.38 10.18
N ILE A 29 0.84 -0.68 9.24
CA ILE A 29 0.71 -1.97 8.57
C ILE A 29 0.94 -1.73 7.08
N ASP A 30 2.02 -2.29 6.54
CA ASP A 30 2.37 -2.19 5.12
C ASP A 30 1.84 -3.43 4.39
N ALA A 31 0.84 -3.25 3.52
CA ALA A 31 0.21 -4.34 2.79
C ALA A 31 1.16 -5.05 1.81
N ASP A 32 2.18 -4.36 1.28
CA ASP A 32 3.18 -4.97 0.42
C ASP A 32 4.14 -5.87 1.22
N VAL A 33 4.46 -5.50 2.46
CA VAL A 33 5.22 -6.35 3.40
C VAL A 33 4.38 -7.57 3.78
N VAL A 34 3.12 -7.36 4.18
CA VAL A 34 2.19 -8.45 4.52
C VAL A 34 2.02 -9.43 3.35
N ALA A 35 1.88 -8.92 2.12
CA ALA A 35 1.80 -9.78 0.92
C ALA A 35 3.05 -10.65 0.69
N ARG A 36 4.21 -10.22 1.21
CA ARG A 36 5.43 -11.03 1.20
C ARG A 36 5.47 -12.06 2.33
N GLU A 37 5.07 -11.65 3.53
CA GLU A 37 5.02 -12.52 4.72
C GLU A 37 4.09 -13.71 4.53
N VAL A 38 2.90 -13.53 3.96
CA VAL A 38 1.91 -14.60 3.79
C VAL A 38 2.34 -15.71 2.82
N VAL A 39 3.44 -15.49 2.08
CA VAL A 39 4.03 -16.48 1.16
C VAL A 39 5.45 -16.87 1.56
N ASP A 40 5.84 -16.62 2.80
CA ASP A 40 7.12 -17.08 3.35
C ASP A 40 7.10 -18.60 3.60
N LEU A 41 8.29 -19.14 3.82
CA LEU A 41 8.47 -20.59 4.03
C LEU A 41 7.59 -21.11 5.17
N GLY A 42 6.81 -22.14 4.88
CA GLY A 42 5.93 -22.80 5.84
C GLY A 42 4.56 -22.16 6.03
N THR A 43 4.24 -21.08 5.30
CA THR A 43 2.92 -20.44 5.39
C THR A 43 1.85 -21.15 4.57
N PRO A 44 0.57 -21.07 4.98
CA PRO A 44 -0.55 -21.58 4.18
C PRO A 44 -0.67 -20.91 2.81
N GLY A 45 -0.32 -19.62 2.69
CA GLY A 45 -0.33 -18.88 1.42
C GLY A 45 0.67 -19.46 0.42
N LEU A 46 1.88 -19.83 0.86
CA LEU A 46 2.87 -20.49 0.01
C LEU A 46 2.38 -21.87 -0.44
N ALA A 47 1.76 -22.64 0.46
CA ALA A 47 1.17 -23.93 0.12
C ALA A 47 0.07 -23.81 -0.94
N ALA A 48 -0.80 -22.81 -0.82
CA ALA A 48 -1.86 -22.52 -1.79
C ALA A 48 -1.30 -22.09 -3.16
N ILE A 49 -0.21 -21.31 -3.21
CA ILE A 49 0.48 -20.98 -4.47
C ILE A 49 1.03 -22.26 -5.12
N ARG A 50 1.68 -23.13 -4.34
CA ARG A 50 2.21 -24.37 -4.85
C ARG A 50 1.12 -25.29 -5.43
N GLU A 51 -0.04 -25.35 -4.79
CA GLU A 51 -1.20 -26.11 -5.28
C GLU A 51 -1.72 -25.58 -6.62
N LEU A 52 -1.76 -24.22 -6.78
CA LEU A 52 -2.28 -23.57 -8.00
C LEU A 52 -1.31 -23.60 -9.17
N PHE A 53 0.00 -23.40 -8.92
CA PHE A 53 1.00 -23.17 -9.96
C PHE A 53 2.03 -24.29 -10.09
N GLY A 54 1.97 -25.30 -9.17
CA GLY A 54 2.87 -26.43 -9.17
C GLY A 54 4.25 -26.16 -8.54
N ASP A 55 5.10 -27.18 -8.57
CA ASP A 55 6.44 -27.12 -7.96
C ASP A 55 7.42 -26.19 -8.69
N THR A 56 7.14 -25.81 -9.93
CA THR A 56 8.02 -24.93 -10.72
C THR A 56 8.15 -23.53 -10.12
N VAL A 57 7.20 -23.10 -9.29
CA VAL A 57 7.23 -21.82 -8.57
C VAL A 57 7.84 -21.94 -7.17
N ILE A 58 8.43 -23.09 -6.84
CA ILE A 58 9.09 -23.34 -5.55
C ILE A 58 10.58 -23.60 -5.81
N LEU A 59 11.45 -22.97 -5.04
CA LEU A 59 12.90 -23.20 -5.06
C LEU A 59 13.24 -24.51 -4.32
N ASP A 60 14.46 -25.02 -4.54
CA ASP A 60 14.97 -26.25 -3.90
C ASP A 60 14.97 -26.18 -2.36
N ASP A 61 15.08 -24.95 -1.80
CA ASP A 61 15.03 -24.70 -0.36
C ASP A 61 13.60 -24.52 0.18
N GLY A 62 12.59 -24.74 -0.66
CA GLY A 62 11.17 -24.65 -0.34
C GLY A 62 10.57 -23.25 -0.36
N ARG A 63 11.34 -22.19 -0.62
CA ARG A 63 10.85 -20.81 -0.74
C ARG A 63 10.19 -20.56 -2.10
N LEU A 64 9.38 -19.50 -2.14
CA LEU A 64 8.75 -19.05 -3.39
C LEU A 64 9.77 -18.57 -4.40
N ASN A 65 9.75 -19.14 -5.61
CA ASN A 65 10.44 -18.62 -6.78
C ASN A 65 9.62 -17.47 -7.39
N ARG A 66 9.87 -16.25 -6.89
CA ARG A 66 9.12 -15.04 -7.31
C ARG A 66 9.31 -14.71 -8.79
N GLU A 67 10.46 -15.04 -9.36
CA GLU A 67 10.75 -14.83 -10.77
C GLU A 67 9.92 -15.77 -11.66
N ALA A 68 9.89 -17.06 -11.33
CA ALA A 68 9.08 -18.03 -12.05
C ALA A 68 7.58 -17.71 -11.96
N LEU A 69 7.09 -17.41 -10.75
CA LEU A 69 5.68 -17.02 -10.57
C LEU A 69 5.37 -15.72 -11.33
N GLY A 70 6.26 -14.73 -11.23
CA GLY A 70 6.13 -13.46 -11.95
C GLY A 70 6.03 -13.67 -13.45
N SER A 71 6.88 -14.51 -14.04
CA SER A 71 6.84 -14.85 -15.47
C SER A 71 5.51 -15.47 -15.90
N ILE A 72 4.92 -16.31 -15.03
CA ILE A 72 3.63 -16.94 -15.32
C ILE A 72 2.50 -15.90 -15.32
N VAL A 73 2.43 -15.08 -14.27
CA VAL A 73 1.28 -14.16 -14.08
C VAL A 73 1.41 -12.84 -14.87
N PHE A 74 2.60 -12.51 -15.34
CA PHE A 74 2.82 -11.29 -16.12
C PHE A 74 2.17 -11.36 -17.51
N HIS A 75 2.17 -12.54 -18.12
CA HIS A 75 1.66 -12.76 -19.47
C HIS A 75 0.26 -13.40 -19.51
N ASP A 76 -0.32 -13.71 -18.35
CA ASP A 76 -1.59 -14.42 -18.22
C ASP A 76 -2.47 -13.73 -17.18
N GLU A 77 -3.47 -12.99 -17.67
CA GLU A 77 -4.40 -12.24 -16.82
C GLU A 77 -5.25 -13.16 -15.94
N GLU A 78 -5.66 -14.32 -16.44
CA GLU A 78 -6.47 -15.27 -15.68
C GLU A 78 -5.66 -15.81 -14.49
N LYS A 79 -4.40 -16.21 -14.71
CA LYS A 79 -3.49 -16.67 -13.66
C LYS A 79 -3.18 -15.57 -12.65
N ARG A 80 -3.05 -14.31 -13.12
CA ARG A 80 -2.89 -13.18 -12.21
C ARG A 80 -4.11 -12.99 -11.30
N LEU A 81 -5.32 -13.11 -11.84
CA LEU A 81 -6.56 -13.04 -11.07
C LEU A 81 -6.68 -14.21 -10.08
N GLN A 82 -6.32 -15.42 -10.50
CA GLN A 82 -6.29 -16.61 -9.62
C GLN A 82 -5.31 -16.41 -8.46
N LEU A 83 -4.08 -15.92 -8.72
CA LEU A 83 -3.11 -15.60 -7.68
C LEU A 83 -3.66 -14.58 -6.69
N ASN A 84 -4.19 -13.47 -7.19
CA ASN A 84 -4.76 -12.41 -6.36
C ASN A 84 -5.90 -12.92 -5.49
N SER A 85 -6.82 -13.71 -6.07
CA SER A 85 -7.95 -14.31 -5.35
C SER A 85 -7.46 -15.27 -4.27
N CYS A 86 -6.45 -16.09 -4.57
CA CYS A 86 -5.84 -17.04 -3.64
C CYS A 86 -5.23 -16.33 -2.41
N LEU A 87 -4.47 -15.27 -2.65
CA LEU A 87 -3.74 -14.58 -1.58
C LEU A 87 -4.58 -13.58 -0.79
N HIS A 88 -5.67 -13.08 -1.35
CA HIS A 88 -6.47 -12.00 -0.75
C HIS A 88 -6.97 -12.37 0.67
N GLY A 89 -7.38 -13.61 0.89
CA GLY A 89 -7.83 -14.09 2.21
C GLY A 89 -6.70 -14.09 3.24
N PHE A 90 -5.53 -14.59 2.88
CA PHE A 90 -4.36 -14.66 3.75
C PHE A 90 -3.83 -13.27 4.10
N ILE A 91 -3.76 -12.35 3.11
CA ILE A 91 -3.34 -10.97 3.33
C ILE A 91 -4.32 -10.27 4.29
N ARG A 92 -5.62 -10.43 4.06
CA ARG A 92 -6.65 -9.84 4.93
C ARG A 92 -6.54 -10.35 6.35
N GLN A 93 -6.45 -11.67 6.53
CA GLN A 93 -6.30 -12.29 7.85
C GLN A 93 -5.06 -11.74 8.56
N ARG A 94 -3.92 -11.66 7.87
CA ARG A 94 -2.68 -11.17 8.48
C ARG A 94 -2.76 -9.70 8.87
N ILE A 95 -3.40 -8.86 8.06
CA ILE A 95 -3.67 -7.46 8.40
C ILE A 95 -4.59 -7.37 9.64
N ASP A 96 -5.61 -8.22 9.74
CA ASP A 96 -6.52 -8.26 10.89
C ASP A 96 -5.80 -8.70 12.17
N GLU A 97 -4.89 -9.68 12.10
CA GLU A 97 -4.03 -10.11 13.21
C GLU A 97 -3.12 -8.96 13.70
N LEU A 98 -2.45 -8.26 12.78
CA LEU A 98 -1.61 -7.11 13.12
C LEU A 98 -2.43 -5.95 13.71
N SER A 99 -3.63 -5.72 13.18
CA SER A 99 -4.55 -4.73 13.72
C SER A 99 -4.97 -5.05 15.16
N ALA A 100 -5.31 -6.31 15.44
CA ALA A 100 -5.68 -6.77 16.78
C ALA A 100 -4.52 -6.62 17.76
N MET A 101 -3.29 -6.93 17.33
CA MET A 101 -2.08 -6.74 18.15
C MET A 101 -1.93 -5.27 18.58
N TYR A 102 -2.07 -4.32 17.65
CA TYR A 102 -2.00 -2.89 17.99
C TYR A 102 -3.19 -2.40 18.84
N GLU A 103 -4.36 -3.03 18.72
CA GLU A 103 -5.49 -2.77 19.63
C GLU A 103 -5.20 -3.26 21.06
N GLU A 104 -4.59 -4.43 21.22
CA GLU A 104 -4.17 -4.98 22.51
C GLU A 104 -3.04 -4.15 23.15
N GLU A 105 -2.17 -3.56 22.35
CA GLU A 105 -1.12 -2.62 22.78
C GLU A 105 -1.67 -1.22 23.10
N GLU A 106 -2.99 -1.02 22.99
CA GLU A 106 -3.67 0.27 23.19
C GLU A 106 -3.12 1.40 22.32
N ALA A 107 -2.64 1.07 21.11
CA ALA A 107 -2.12 2.06 20.17
C ALA A 107 -3.21 3.11 19.87
N PRO A 108 -2.91 4.42 19.97
CA PRO A 108 -3.91 5.47 19.74
C PRO A 108 -4.40 5.50 18.28
N ALA A 109 -3.50 5.24 17.34
CA ALA A 109 -3.78 5.20 15.91
C ALA A 109 -2.85 4.21 15.21
N VAL A 110 -3.29 3.67 14.06
CA VAL A 110 -2.49 2.82 13.16
C VAL A 110 -2.69 3.26 11.72
N ILE A 111 -1.61 3.39 10.95
CA ILE A 111 -1.66 3.69 9.51
C ILE A 111 -1.62 2.39 8.72
N TYR A 112 -2.63 2.18 7.86
CA TYR A 112 -2.69 1.09 6.90
C TYR A 112 -2.16 1.60 5.57
N ASP A 113 -0.93 1.24 5.24
CA ASP A 113 -0.30 1.60 3.97
C ASP A 113 -0.70 0.62 2.88
N ILE A 114 -1.73 0.99 2.11
CA ILE A 114 -2.33 0.12 1.09
C ILE A 114 -2.37 0.89 -0.25
N PRO A 115 -1.53 0.55 -1.23
CA PRO A 115 -1.49 1.25 -2.53
C PRO A 115 -2.83 1.22 -3.28
N LEU A 116 -3.48 0.05 -3.31
CA LEU A 116 -4.77 -0.18 -3.98
C LEU A 116 -5.95 -0.16 -2.99
N LEU A 117 -5.91 0.76 -2.04
CA LEU A 117 -6.90 0.87 -0.95
C LEU A 117 -8.32 1.05 -1.47
N ILE A 118 -8.49 1.94 -2.44
CA ILE A 118 -9.80 2.28 -3.01
C ILE A 118 -10.29 1.13 -3.90
N GLU A 119 -9.44 0.65 -4.79
CA GLU A 119 -9.74 -0.44 -5.72
C GLU A 119 -10.11 -1.73 -4.99
N GLY A 120 -9.42 -2.01 -3.87
CA GLY A 120 -9.69 -3.16 -3.00
C GLY A 120 -10.79 -2.93 -1.95
N LYS A 121 -11.47 -1.77 -1.98
CA LYS A 121 -12.54 -1.38 -1.04
C LYS A 121 -12.13 -1.46 0.43
N TRP A 122 -10.85 -1.26 0.74
CA TRP A 122 -10.37 -1.24 2.12
C TRP A 122 -10.93 -0.06 2.91
N TYR A 123 -11.32 1.03 2.23
CA TYR A 123 -11.92 2.21 2.85
C TYR A 123 -13.18 1.88 3.68
N GLU A 124 -13.90 0.80 3.35
CA GLU A 124 -15.08 0.37 4.10
C GLU A 124 -14.77 -0.17 5.52
N ARG A 125 -13.49 -0.43 5.81
CA ARG A 125 -13.00 -1.03 7.05
C ARG A 125 -12.14 -0.09 7.90
N LEU A 126 -11.95 1.13 7.44
CA LEU A 126 -11.06 2.13 8.03
C LEU A 126 -11.86 3.34 8.50
N ASP A 127 -11.41 4.00 9.55
CA ASP A 127 -12.12 5.15 10.12
C ASP A 127 -11.93 6.42 9.28
N THR A 128 -10.80 6.52 8.56
CA THR A 128 -10.49 7.67 7.71
C THR A 128 -9.51 7.28 6.60
N VAL A 129 -9.65 7.90 5.44
CA VAL A 129 -8.78 7.67 4.27
C VAL A 129 -7.99 8.94 3.97
N TRP A 130 -6.67 8.80 3.94
CA TRP A 130 -5.72 9.86 3.61
C TRP A 130 -5.11 9.59 2.25
N LEU A 131 -5.35 10.49 1.31
CA LEU A 131 -4.85 10.41 -0.07
C LEU A 131 -3.65 11.34 -0.25
N VAL A 132 -2.49 10.78 -0.59
CA VAL A 132 -1.36 11.57 -1.06
C VAL A 132 -1.57 11.86 -2.54
N TYR A 133 -1.82 13.13 -2.83
CA TYR A 133 -2.19 13.62 -4.14
C TYR A 133 -1.07 14.43 -4.78
N VAL A 134 -0.89 14.23 -6.06
CA VAL A 134 -0.14 15.11 -6.97
C VAL A 134 -0.90 15.28 -8.28
N SER A 135 -0.69 16.40 -8.96
CA SER A 135 -1.25 16.60 -10.29
C SER A 135 -0.69 15.58 -11.30
N PRO A 136 -1.45 15.24 -12.35
CA PRO A 136 -1.00 14.29 -13.37
C PRO A 136 0.34 14.67 -13.99
N GLU A 137 0.58 15.96 -14.22
CA GLU A 137 1.84 16.48 -14.77
C GLU A 137 3.03 16.22 -13.85
N VAL A 138 2.87 16.45 -12.55
CA VAL A 138 3.90 16.19 -11.55
C VAL A 138 4.14 14.69 -11.41
N GLN A 139 3.08 13.88 -11.46
CA GLN A 139 3.18 12.43 -11.38
C GLN A 139 4.00 11.87 -12.54
N VAL A 140 3.70 12.26 -13.78
CA VAL A 140 4.43 11.85 -14.99
C VAL A 140 5.89 12.27 -14.89
N ARG A 141 6.15 13.56 -14.58
CA ARG A 141 7.51 14.10 -14.47
C ARG A 141 8.34 13.30 -13.45
N ARG A 142 7.82 13.11 -12.23
CA ARG A 142 8.52 12.37 -11.17
C ARG A 142 8.81 10.92 -11.56
N LEU A 143 7.87 10.27 -12.25
CA LEU A 143 8.04 8.89 -12.68
C LEU A 143 9.12 8.77 -13.77
N MET A 144 9.16 9.72 -14.73
CA MET A 144 10.20 9.79 -15.74
C MET A 144 11.58 10.06 -15.12
N GLU A 145 11.69 11.05 -14.22
CA GLU A 145 12.94 11.41 -13.55
C GLU A 145 13.51 10.27 -12.68
N ARG A 146 12.64 9.61 -11.92
CA ARG A 146 13.06 8.54 -11.00
C ARG A 146 13.49 7.25 -11.70
N ASN A 147 12.81 6.89 -12.78
CA ASN A 147 12.93 5.57 -13.42
C ASN A 147 13.53 5.62 -14.83
N GLY A 148 13.70 6.81 -15.42
CA GLY A 148 14.18 6.95 -16.81
C GLY A 148 13.15 6.50 -17.85
N TYR A 149 11.86 6.44 -17.51
CA TYR A 149 10.81 6.02 -18.47
C TYR A 149 10.55 7.09 -19.52
N SER A 150 10.10 6.65 -20.71
CA SER A 150 9.47 7.54 -21.67
C SER A 150 8.15 8.10 -21.08
N LYS A 151 7.64 9.17 -21.68
CA LYS A 151 6.35 9.74 -21.27
C LYS A 151 5.22 8.73 -21.45
N GLU A 152 5.25 7.97 -22.54
CA GLU A 152 4.29 6.94 -22.91
C GLU A 152 4.30 5.81 -21.85
N ASP A 153 5.48 5.32 -21.47
CA ASP A 153 5.61 4.29 -20.44
C ASP A 153 5.16 4.79 -19.06
N ALA A 154 5.46 6.05 -18.73
CA ALA A 154 5.02 6.66 -17.48
C ALA A 154 3.49 6.75 -17.44
N LEU A 155 2.85 7.22 -18.51
CA LEU A 155 1.38 7.29 -18.62
C LEU A 155 0.72 5.91 -18.55
N ALA A 156 1.25 4.90 -19.24
CA ALA A 156 0.73 3.55 -19.20
C ALA A 156 0.73 2.98 -17.77
N ARG A 157 1.81 3.23 -17.00
CA ARG A 157 1.91 2.81 -15.59
C ARG A 157 0.94 3.56 -14.67
N ILE A 158 0.74 4.86 -14.89
CA ILE A 158 -0.23 5.65 -14.14
C ILE A 158 -1.65 5.14 -14.42
N GLN A 159 -1.98 4.87 -15.69
CA GLN A 159 -3.28 4.36 -16.11
C GLN A 159 -3.55 2.90 -15.71
N SER A 160 -2.53 2.14 -15.28
CA SER A 160 -2.73 0.79 -14.73
C SER A 160 -3.34 0.77 -13.33
N GLN A 161 -3.52 1.93 -12.70
CA GLN A 161 -4.17 2.14 -11.40
C GLN A 161 -5.33 3.14 -11.59
N MET A 162 -6.24 3.17 -10.61
CA MET A 162 -7.24 4.26 -10.54
C MET A 162 -6.53 5.61 -10.47
N LEU A 163 -6.95 6.57 -11.27
CA LEU A 163 -6.34 7.90 -11.30
C LEU A 163 -6.51 8.62 -9.96
N LEU A 164 -5.55 9.48 -9.60
CA LEU A 164 -5.60 10.19 -8.32
C LEU A 164 -6.84 11.09 -8.18
N ASP A 165 -7.32 11.69 -9.27
CA ASP A 165 -8.55 12.46 -9.26
C ASP A 165 -9.80 11.61 -9.01
N GLU A 166 -9.81 10.36 -9.49
CA GLU A 166 -10.89 9.40 -9.23
C GLU A 166 -10.88 8.89 -7.79
N LYS A 167 -9.71 8.92 -7.11
CA LYS A 167 -9.57 8.55 -5.70
C LYS A 167 -10.05 9.65 -4.74
N ARG A 168 -10.06 10.91 -5.15
CA ARG A 168 -10.42 12.06 -4.29
C ARG A 168 -11.78 11.94 -3.60
N PRO A 169 -12.86 11.46 -4.25
CA PRO A 169 -14.17 11.32 -3.60
C PRO A 169 -14.19 10.34 -2.42
N PHE A 170 -13.20 9.44 -2.32
CA PHE A 170 -13.07 8.45 -1.25
C PHE A 170 -12.18 8.93 -0.09
N ALA A 171 -11.54 10.10 -0.22
CA ALA A 171 -10.58 10.60 0.74
C ALA A 171 -11.21 11.60 1.71
N ASP A 172 -11.02 11.38 3.01
CA ASP A 172 -11.38 12.33 4.06
C ASP A 172 -10.33 13.42 4.24
N VAL A 173 -9.06 13.09 3.91
CA VAL A 173 -7.93 14.00 3.95
C VAL A 173 -7.14 13.89 2.66
N ILE A 174 -6.90 15.03 2.01
CA ILE A 174 -6.03 15.12 0.84
C ILE A 174 -4.73 15.81 1.26
N ILE A 175 -3.61 15.09 1.13
CA ILE A 175 -2.26 15.58 1.38
C ILE A 175 -1.68 15.97 0.03
N ASN A 176 -1.67 17.26 -0.27
CA ASN A 176 -1.14 17.76 -1.54
C ASN A 176 0.40 17.75 -1.52
N ASN A 177 0.98 17.02 -2.46
CA ASN A 177 2.42 16.89 -2.62
C ASN A 177 2.93 17.43 -3.98
N ASP A 178 2.22 18.39 -4.58
CA ASP A 178 2.68 19.07 -5.82
C ASP A 178 3.83 20.03 -5.57
N GLY A 179 3.87 20.60 -4.38
CA GLY A 179 4.80 21.65 -3.99
C GLY A 179 6.17 21.17 -3.55
N THR A 180 6.80 21.99 -2.74
CA THR A 180 8.12 21.72 -2.15
C THR A 180 8.05 20.72 -0.99
N PRO A 181 9.18 20.10 -0.61
CA PRO A 181 9.24 19.27 0.60
C PRO A 181 8.85 20.03 1.88
N ASP A 182 9.18 21.32 1.98
CA ASP A 182 8.84 22.13 3.15
C ASP A 182 7.32 22.37 3.25
N GLU A 183 6.65 22.60 2.13
CA GLU A 183 5.19 22.74 2.09
C GLU A 183 4.49 21.43 2.48
N LEU A 184 5.00 20.30 2.03
CA LEU A 184 4.52 18.98 2.47
C LEU A 184 4.72 18.82 3.98
N TYR A 185 5.92 19.12 4.49
CA TYR A 185 6.24 18.99 5.91
C TYR A 185 5.30 19.82 6.80
N ILE A 186 5.02 21.07 6.41
CA ILE A 186 4.05 21.93 7.11
C ILE A 186 2.66 21.31 7.17
N GLN A 187 2.19 20.72 6.06
CA GLN A 187 0.89 20.02 6.04
C GLN A 187 0.89 18.82 6.99
N LEU A 188 1.98 18.02 6.99
CA LEU A 188 2.09 16.83 7.83
C LEU A 188 2.17 17.18 9.32
N GLU A 189 2.93 18.22 9.70
CA GLU A 189 2.95 18.71 11.09
C GLU A 189 1.56 19.21 11.53
N LYS A 190 0.82 19.91 10.66
CA LYS A 190 -0.55 20.30 10.94
C LYS A 190 -1.45 19.09 11.18
N LEU A 191 -1.40 18.08 10.31
CA LEU A 191 -2.18 16.85 10.48
C LEU A 191 -1.81 16.11 11.77
N TRP A 192 -0.51 16.05 12.10
CA TRP A 192 -0.04 15.48 13.35
C TRP A 192 -0.67 16.20 14.55
N HIS A 193 -0.57 17.51 14.62
CA HIS A 193 -1.07 18.29 15.75
C HIS A 193 -2.59 18.30 15.87
N GLU A 194 -3.32 18.33 14.75
CA GLU A 194 -4.78 18.43 14.76
C GLU A 194 -5.49 17.08 14.89
N LYS A 195 -4.92 16.01 14.30
CA LYS A 195 -5.61 14.71 14.18
C LYS A 195 -5.02 13.62 15.06
N LEU A 196 -3.72 13.57 15.24
CA LEU A 196 -3.05 12.44 15.92
C LEU A 196 -2.57 12.78 17.33
N LEU A 197 -1.81 13.84 17.51
CA LEU A 197 -1.27 14.21 18.81
C LEU A 197 -2.32 14.25 19.95
N PRO A 198 -3.58 14.72 19.74
CA PRO A 198 -4.61 14.65 20.77
C PRO A 198 -4.99 13.23 21.21
N LEU A 199 -4.75 12.22 20.37
CA LEU A 199 -4.99 10.81 20.70
C LEU A 199 -3.87 10.22 21.57
N TYR A 200 -2.65 10.72 21.40
CA TYR A 200 -1.45 10.29 22.15
C TYR A 200 -1.31 10.98 23.52
N ASN A 201 -2.08 12.05 23.75
CA ASN A 201 -2.06 12.81 25.02
C ASN A 201 -3.22 12.44 25.97
N LYS A 202 -3.98 11.40 25.65
CA LYS A 202 -5.06 10.87 26.50
C LYS A 202 -4.52 9.79 27.42
#